data_d86195ccfa0cfd49838dade9d12b6bba
#
_entry.id   d86195ccfa0cfd49838dade9d12b6bba
#
_cell.length_a   1.000
_cell.length_b   1.000
_cell.length_c   1.000
_cell.angle_alpha   90.00
_cell.angle_beta   90.00
_cell.angle_gamma   90.00
#
_symmetry.space_group_name_H-M   'P 1'
#
loop_
_entity.id
_entity.type
_entity.pdbx_description
1 polymer ?
#
loop_
_entity_poly.entity_id
_entity_poly.type
_entity_poly.pdbx_seq_one_letter_code
_entity_poly.pdbx_strand_id
1 'polypeptide(L)'
;MRAVRIAIVGDFDRAKHSHWATDAALFHAAARLGLAVEPHWIATPSVAAVEGAKQLAEFDGIWGAPGSPYASIAGILNAITHAREHDVPYLGTCAGFQY
;
A
#
# COMPACT_ATOMS: atom_id res chain seq x y z
N MET A 1 10.67 19.51 -6.06
CA MET A 1 9.44 19.12 -5.35
C MET A 1 9.56 17.67 -4.89
N ARG A 2 9.25 17.40 -3.65
CA ARG A 2 9.31 16.03 -3.11
C ARG A 2 8.19 15.18 -3.69
N ALA A 3 8.49 13.96 -4.10
CA ALA A 3 7.49 13.03 -4.56
C ALA A 3 6.66 12.50 -3.38
N VAL A 4 5.38 12.27 -3.64
CA VAL A 4 4.51 11.61 -2.67
C VAL A 4 4.82 10.11 -2.69
N ARG A 5 5.14 9.54 -1.54
CA ARG A 5 5.52 8.14 -1.43
C ARG A 5 4.34 7.32 -0.91
N ILE A 6 3.93 6.35 -1.68
CA ILE A 6 2.79 5.49 -1.36
C ILE A 6 3.27 4.06 -1.17
N ALA A 7 2.97 3.49 -0.01
CA ALA A 7 3.21 2.07 0.24
C ALA A 7 1.98 1.29 -0.22
N ILE A 8 2.16 0.40 -1.18
CA ILE A 8 1.10 -0.51 -1.61
C ILE A 8 1.36 -1.84 -0.92
N VAL A 9 0.63 -2.08 0.16
CA VAL A 9 0.84 -3.29 0.96
C VAL A 9 0.04 -4.43 0.36
N GLY A 10 0.75 -5.39 -0.20
CA GLY A 10 0.16 -6.52 -0.87
C GLY A 10 1.24 -7.35 -1.54
N ASP A 11 0.86 -8.53 -2.00
CA ASP A 11 1.81 -9.47 -2.58
C ASP A 11 1.72 -9.40 -4.10
N PHE A 12 2.54 -8.53 -4.68
CA PHE A 12 2.49 -8.22 -6.10
C PHE A 12 2.58 -9.46 -6.95
N ASP A 13 1.66 -9.57 -7.91
CA ASP A 13 1.61 -10.69 -8.83
C ASP A 13 1.41 -10.14 -10.23
N ARG A 14 2.39 -10.37 -11.10
CA ARG A 14 2.38 -9.87 -12.48
C ARG A 14 1.21 -10.42 -13.30
N ALA A 15 0.66 -11.57 -12.90
CA ALA A 15 -0.48 -12.17 -13.57
C ALA A 15 -1.81 -11.52 -13.20
N LYS A 16 -1.85 -10.69 -12.15
CA LYS A 16 -3.09 -10.05 -11.71
C LYS A 16 -3.24 -8.67 -12.32
N HIS A 17 -4.26 -8.51 -13.16
CA HIS A 17 -4.57 -7.22 -13.77
C HIS A 17 -4.85 -6.12 -12.75
N SER A 18 -5.45 -6.48 -11.61
CA SER A 18 -5.74 -5.51 -10.55
C SER A 18 -4.47 -4.87 -9.99
N HIS A 19 -3.36 -5.60 -9.95
CA HIS A 19 -2.10 -5.05 -9.47
C HIS A 19 -1.51 -4.04 -10.46
N TRP A 20 -1.57 -4.34 -11.76
CA TRP A 20 -1.17 -3.39 -12.79
C TRP A 20 -2.05 -2.15 -12.77
N ALA A 21 -3.37 -2.35 -12.60
CA ALA A 21 -4.32 -1.25 -12.54
C ALA A 21 -4.10 -0.36 -11.33
N THR A 22 -3.63 -0.93 -10.20
CA THR A 22 -3.32 -0.16 -9.01
C THR A 22 -2.19 0.85 -9.30
N ASP A 23 -1.10 0.41 -9.91
CA ASP A 23 -0.02 1.30 -10.30
C ASP A 23 -0.49 2.36 -11.28
N ALA A 24 -1.23 1.94 -12.31
CA ALA A 24 -1.74 2.86 -13.33
C ALA A 24 -2.65 3.91 -12.72
N ALA A 25 -3.50 3.53 -11.78
CA ALA A 25 -4.41 4.47 -11.11
C ALA A 25 -3.65 5.53 -10.32
N LEU A 26 -2.58 5.14 -9.62
CA LEU A 26 -1.75 6.10 -8.88
C LEU A 26 -1.09 7.11 -9.80
N PHE A 27 -0.48 6.65 -10.89
CA PHE A 27 0.17 7.55 -11.84
C PHE A 27 -0.84 8.46 -12.53
N HIS A 28 -2.01 7.93 -12.85
CA HIS A 28 -3.08 8.74 -13.46
C HIS A 28 -3.54 9.84 -12.51
N ALA A 29 -3.80 9.49 -11.25
CA ALA A 29 -4.25 10.46 -10.26
C ALA A 29 -3.18 11.53 -10.00
N ALA A 30 -1.91 11.11 -9.90
CA ALA A 30 -0.81 12.05 -9.69
C ALA A 30 -0.69 13.04 -10.84
N ALA A 31 -0.81 12.55 -12.07
CA ALA A 31 -0.76 13.43 -13.26
C ALA A 31 -1.88 14.45 -13.24
N ARG A 32 -3.10 14.04 -12.85
CA ARG A 32 -4.25 14.94 -12.76
C ARG A 32 -4.05 16.04 -11.71
N LEU A 33 -3.32 15.72 -10.63
CA LEU A 33 -3.08 16.65 -9.53
C LEU A 33 -1.78 17.43 -9.68
N GLY A 34 -1.00 17.18 -10.72
CA GLY A 34 0.28 17.83 -10.91
C GLY A 34 1.33 17.40 -9.90
N LEU A 35 1.25 16.16 -9.42
CA LEU A 35 2.16 15.64 -8.41
C LEU A 35 3.04 14.55 -8.98
N ALA A 36 4.25 14.41 -8.41
CA ALA A 36 5.07 13.23 -8.62
C ALA A 36 4.71 12.20 -7.56
N VAL A 37 4.65 10.94 -7.93
CA VAL A 37 4.32 9.84 -7.01
C VAL A 37 5.35 8.74 -7.13
N GLU A 38 5.71 8.14 -5.99
CA GLU A 38 6.59 6.97 -5.93
C GLU A 38 5.81 5.83 -5.26
N PRO A 39 5.26 4.90 -6.04
CA PRO A 39 4.63 3.71 -5.46
C PRO A 39 5.68 2.67 -5.10
N HIS A 40 5.51 2.06 -3.94
CA HIS A 40 6.37 0.97 -3.48
C HIS A 40 5.51 -0.19 -3.03
N TRP A 41 5.59 -1.31 -3.74
CA TRP A 41 4.91 -2.52 -3.33
C TRP A 41 5.68 -3.15 -2.17
N ILE A 42 4.97 -3.44 -1.09
CA ILE A 42 5.52 -4.05 0.11
C ILE A 42 4.79 -5.35 0.35
N ALA A 43 5.50 -6.47 0.26
CA ALA A 43 4.91 -7.77 0.51
C ALA A 43 4.42 -7.86 1.95
N THR A 44 3.24 -8.47 2.16
CA THR A 44 2.64 -8.54 3.49
C THR A 44 3.54 -9.19 4.54
N PRO A 45 4.31 -10.26 4.23
CA PRO A 45 5.21 -10.82 5.24
C PRO A 45 6.28 -9.86 5.75
N SER A 46 6.71 -8.90 4.92
CA SER A 46 7.78 -7.97 5.32
C SER A 46 7.34 -6.97 6.37
N VAL A 47 6.02 -6.78 6.58
CA VAL A 47 5.48 -5.91 7.61
C VAL A 47 4.72 -6.67 8.69
N ALA A 48 4.87 -7.99 8.71
CA ALA A 48 4.20 -8.84 9.71
C ALA A 48 4.83 -8.68 11.09
N ALA A 49 6.13 -8.38 11.16
CA ALA A 49 6.83 -8.14 12.41
C ALA A 49 6.97 -6.65 12.67
N VAL A 50 7.14 -6.28 13.94
CA VAL A 50 7.28 -4.87 14.36
C VAL A 50 8.42 -4.18 13.61
N GLU A 51 9.56 -4.85 13.48
CA GLU A 51 10.73 -4.26 12.80
C GLU A 51 10.44 -3.94 11.33
N GLY A 52 9.76 -4.86 10.63
CA GLY A 52 9.38 -4.62 9.24
C GLY A 52 8.34 -3.52 9.12
N ALA A 53 7.41 -3.45 10.07
CA ALA A 53 6.35 -2.44 10.03
C ALA A 53 6.89 -1.02 10.20
N LYS A 54 8.06 -0.84 10.80
CA LYS A 54 8.67 0.48 10.97
C LYS A 54 8.95 1.18 9.63
N GLN A 55 9.15 0.43 8.55
CA GLN A 55 9.39 1.01 7.24
C GLN A 55 8.20 1.84 6.75
N LEU A 56 7.00 1.56 7.27
CA LEU A 56 5.80 2.29 6.87
C LEU A 56 5.85 3.77 7.24
N ALA A 57 6.67 4.14 8.23
CA ALA A 57 6.81 5.53 8.65
C ALA A 57 7.40 6.43 7.56
N GLU A 58 8.03 5.86 6.55
CA GLU A 58 8.65 6.62 5.45
C GLU A 58 7.66 7.01 4.37
N PHE A 59 6.40 6.59 4.47
CA PHE A 59 5.41 6.78 3.42
C PHE A 59 4.37 7.82 3.79
N ASP A 60 3.88 8.53 2.78
CA ASP A 60 2.87 9.57 2.95
C ASP A 60 1.45 9.00 2.94
N GLY A 61 1.27 7.83 2.35
CA GLY A 61 -0.01 7.15 2.31
C GLY A 61 0.16 5.65 2.16
N ILE A 62 -0.87 4.89 2.49
CA ILE A 62 -0.87 3.43 2.42
C ILE A 62 -2.08 2.96 1.63
N TRP A 63 -1.86 2.06 0.67
CA TRP A 63 -2.92 1.43 -0.10
C TRP A 63 -2.89 -0.07 0.18
N GLY A 64 -3.95 -0.59 0.81
CA GLY A 64 -4.14 -2.03 0.97
C GLY A 64 -4.58 -2.62 -0.36
N ALA A 65 -3.69 -3.37 -0.99
CA ALA A 65 -3.86 -3.81 -2.37
C ALA A 65 -4.97 -4.83 -2.53
N PRO A 66 -5.58 -4.91 -3.73
CA PRO A 66 -6.50 -6.00 -4.04
C PRO A 66 -5.75 -7.31 -4.20
N GLY A 67 -6.49 -8.40 -4.17
CA GLY A 67 -5.92 -9.73 -4.37
C GLY A 67 -5.78 -10.49 -3.06
N SER A 68 -6.68 -11.42 -2.83
CA SER A 68 -6.65 -12.30 -1.66
C SER A 68 -6.42 -13.74 -2.12
N PRO A 69 -5.91 -14.60 -1.24
CA PRO A 69 -5.49 -14.27 0.13
C PRO A 69 -4.14 -13.56 0.15
N TYR A 70 -3.91 -12.77 1.18
CA TYR A 70 -2.58 -12.22 1.43
C TYR A 70 -1.66 -13.31 1.97
N ALA A 71 -0.36 -13.21 1.66
CA ALA A 71 0.62 -14.13 2.21
C ALA A 71 0.71 -14.00 3.74
N SER A 72 0.48 -12.80 4.28
CA SER A 72 0.44 -12.59 5.72
C SER A 72 -0.70 -11.64 6.09
N ILE A 73 -1.71 -12.15 6.78
CA ILE A 73 -2.80 -11.33 7.31
C ILE A 73 -2.26 -10.38 8.39
N ALA A 74 -1.29 -10.85 9.18
CA ALA A 74 -0.66 -10.00 10.20
C ALA A 74 -0.03 -8.77 9.55
N GLY A 75 0.56 -8.92 8.37
CA GLY A 75 1.17 -7.80 7.66
C GLY A 75 0.18 -6.72 7.28
N ILE A 76 -0.95 -7.10 6.68
CA ILE A 76 -1.95 -6.11 6.29
C ILE A 76 -2.61 -5.46 7.52
N LEU A 77 -2.83 -6.24 8.58
CA LEU A 77 -3.40 -5.68 9.81
C LEU A 77 -2.45 -4.70 10.47
N ASN A 78 -1.14 -4.96 10.42
CA ASN A 78 -0.15 -4.03 10.95
C ASN A 78 -0.14 -2.73 10.13
N ALA A 79 -0.30 -2.82 8.82
CA ALA A 79 -0.36 -1.63 7.97
C ALA A 79 -1.59 -0.78 8.31
N ILE A 80 -2.75 -1.40 8.47
CA ILE A 80 -3.98 -0.70 8.85
C ILE A 80 -3.83 -0.04 10.21
N THR A 81 -3.26 -0.76 11.18
CA THR A 81 -3.03 -0.25 12.53
C THR A 81 -2.08 0.94 12.50
N HIS A 82 -0.99 0.83 11.74
CA HIS A 82 -0.03 1.93 11.61
C HIS A 82 -0.70 3.19 11.05
N ALA A 83 -1.49 3.02 9.99
CA ALA A 83 -2.18 4.16 9.37
C ALA A 83 -3.11 4.85 10.36
N ARG A 84 -3.86 4.07 11.13
CA ARG A 84 -4.80 4.61 12.11
C ARG A 84 -4.08 5.31 13.26
N GLU A 85 -2.99 4.73 13.75
CA GLU A 85 -2.27 5.27 14.91
C GLU A 85 -1.43 6.50 14.58
N HIS A 86 -1.04 6.66 13.32
CA HIS A 86 -0.14 7.75 12.91
C HIS A 86 -0.83 8.75 11.97
N ASP A 87 -2.14 8.67 11.83
CA ASP A 87 -2.93 9.56 10.96
C ASP A 87 -2.43 9.56 9.51
N VAL A 88 -2.01 8.41 9.01
CA VAL A 88 -1.60 8.27 7.62
C VAL A 88 -2.81 7.88 6.78
N PRO A 89 -3.08 8.56 5.66
CA PRO A 89 -4.19 8.17 4.79
C PRO A 89 -4.09 6.73 4.35
N TYR A 90 -5.19 6.02 4.43
CA TYR A 90 -5.28 4.62 4.03
C TYR A 90 -6.44 4.42 3.06
N LEU A 91 -6.15 3.76 1.93
CA LEU A 91 -7.16 3.33 0.98
C LEU A 91 -7.09 1.81 0.88
N GLY A 92 -8.23 1.14 1.07
CA GLY A 92 -8.31 -0.30 0.90
C GLY A 92 -9.24 -0.64 -0.24
N THR A 93 -8.79 -1.51 -1.16
CA THR A 93 -9.60 -1.97 -2.26
C THR A 93 -9.69 -3.49 -2.23
N CYS A 94 -10.90 -4.03 -2.41
CA CYS A 94 -11.18 -5.47 -2.36
C CYS A 94 -10.68 -6.07 -1.04
N ALA A 95 -9.65 -6.93 -1.08
CA ALA A 95 -9.10 -7.54 0.14
C ALA A 95 -8.60 -6.50 1.14
N GLY A 96 -8.00 -5.40 0.65
CA GLY A 96 -7.53 -4.32 1.52
C GLY A 96 -8.64 -3.62 2.28
N PHE A 97 -9.85 -3.61 1.74
CA PHE A 97 -11.02 -3.05 2.41
C PHE A 97 -11.62 -4.05 3.40
N GLN A 98 -11.55 -5.35 3.08
CA GLN A 98 -12.20 -6.39 3.87
C GLN A 98 -11.52 -6.65 5.22
N TYR A 99 -10.27 -6.31 5.36
CA TYR A 99 -9.53 -6.44 6.60
C TYR A 99 -9.46 -5.11 7.33
#